data_4e1e2299c0cada04f68b745945d073cb
#
_entry.id   4e1e2299c0cada04f68b745945d073cb
#
_cell.length_a   1.000
_cell.length_b   1.000
_cell.length_c   1.000
_cell.angle_alpha   90.00
_cell.angle_beta   90.00
_cell.angle_gamma   90.00
#
_symmetry.space_group_name_H-M   'P 1'
#
loop_
_entity.id
_entity.type
_entity.pdbx_description
1 polymer ?
#
loop_
_entity_poly.entity_id
_entity_poly.type
_entity_poly.pdbx_seq_one_letter_code
_entity_poly.pdbx_strand_id
1 'polypeptide(L)'
;MIPLATTELGTDGAISGLMEEPMQDAGYNGLWVLIYTSAIMMVLRFWFAGPIVEILGPLGLLTTSAILAIAGLYLLSSASGLAMIFVFATLYGFGKTFFWPTTLGVVSEQCPKGGALTLNAIAGIGMLAVGILGGPVIGKMAEDAVKVSVVSATSEETYGKISKDSTYFLGDYTAVELAKVDALEGDEKDTVKHSIQVGKQASLATVAIFPVFMLVCYLALTFYFKGRGGYKPVELEESKS
;
A
#
# COMPACT_ATOMS: atom_id res chain seq x y z
N MET A 1 0.50 -2.07 -13.25
CA MET A 1 -0.72 -1.54 -12.56
C MET A 1 -1.13 -2.37 -11.35
N ILE A 2 -1.16 -3.71 -11.39
CA ILE A 2 -1.65 -4.53 -10.25
C ILE A 2 -0.96 -4.18 -8.92
N PRO A 3 0.37 -4.30 -8.75
CA PRO A 3 1.02 -3.97 -7.48
C PRO A 3 0.91 -2.49 -7.12
N LEU A 4 0.88 -1.60 -8.12
CA LEU A 4 0.70 -0.17 -7.91
C LEU A 4 -0.67 0.14 -7.29
N ALA A 5 -1.73 -0.37 -7.90
CA ALA A 5 -3.10 -0.15 -7.43
C ALA A 5 -3.30 -0.76 -6.03
N THR A 6 -2.71 -1.94 -5.77
CA THR A 6 -2.71 -2.57 -4.44
C THR A 6 -1.97 -1.71 -3.41
N THR A 7 -0.79 -1.15 -3.76
CA THR A 7 -0.02 -0.29 -2.86
C THR A 7 -0.73 1.03 -2.56
N GLU A 8 -1.29 1.69 -3.56
CA GLU A 8 -1.94 3.00 -3.37
C GLU A 8 -3.34 2.83 -2.79
N LEU A 9 -4.24 2.18 -3.52
CA LEU A 9 -5.66 2.13 -3.17
C LEU A 9 -5.99 0.98 -2.20
N GLY A 10 -5.35 -0.17 -2.36
CA GLY A 10 -5.57 -1.31 -1.46
C GLY A 10 -5.11 -1.00 -0.04
N THR A 11 -3.93 -0.39 0.10
CA THR A 11 -3.43 0.04 1.42
C THR A 11 -4.29 1.17 2.00
N ASP A 12 -4.76 2.12 1.19
CA ASP A 12 -5.67 3.18 1.67
C ASP A 12 -6.97 2.62 2.22
N GLY A 13 -7.51 1.57 1.61
CA GLY A 13 -8.69 0.86 2.13
C GLY A 13 -8.46 0.12 3.45
N ALA A 14 -7.23 -0.29 3.73
CA ALA A 14 -6.88 -1.08 4.91
C ALA A 14 -6.25 -0.26 6.05
N ILE A 15 -5.54 0.85 5.74
CA ILE A 15 -4.66 1.55 6.68
C ILE A 15 -5.38 2.06 7.94
N SER A 16 -6.63 2.48 7.82
CA SER A 16 -7.41 2.94 8.97
C SER A 16 -7.61 1.82 10.01
N GLY A 17 -7.94 0.61 9.54
CA GLY A 17 -8.12 -0.55 10.44
C GLY A 17 -6.80 -1.12 10.94
N LEU A 18 -5.72 -1.01 10.16
CA LEU A 18 -4.39 -1.46 10.56
C LEU A 18 -3.73 -0.53 11.59
N MET A 19 -4.11 0.75 11.59
CA MET A 19 -3.57 1.78 12.48
C MET A 19 -4.55 2.19 13.59
N GLU A 20 -5.65 1.46 13.77
CA GLU A 20 -6.71 1.85 14.71
C GLU A 20 -6.19 1.96 16.15
N GLU A 21 -5.55 0.91 16.69
CA GLU A 21 -5.12 0.92 18.09
C GLU A 21 -3.96 1.88 18.34
N PRO A 22 -2.87 1.89 17.53
CA PRO A 22 -1.80 2.87 17.74
C PRO A 22 -2.30 4.32 17.76
N MET A 23 -3.41 4.60 17.09
CA MET A 23 -4.04 5.91 17.08
C MET A 23 -4.99 6.09 18.27
N GLN A 24 -5.71 5.05 18.71
CA GLN A 24 -6.59 5.09 19.88
C GLN A 24 -5.80 5.34 21.18
N ASP A 25 -4.63 4.78 21.34
CA ASP A 25 -3.73 5.06 22.47
C ASP A 25 -3.40 6.55 22.59
N ALA A 26 -3.40 7.26 21.48
CA ALA A 26 -3.21 8.71 21.42
C ALA A 26 -4.53 9.51 21.45
N GLY A 27 -5.68 8.87 21.62
CA GLY A 27 -7.01 9.49 21.63
C GLY A 27 -7.59 9.82 20.26
N TYR A 28 -7.08 9.21 19.19
CA TYR A 28 -7.53 9.42 17.81
C TYR A 28 -8.01 8.10 17.18
N ASN A 29 -8.74 8.20 16.07
CA ASN A 29 -9.15 7.07 15.25
C ASN A 29 -8.12 6.82 14.12
N GLY A 30 -7.91 5.56 13.73
CA GLY A 30 -6.98 5.20 12.66
C GLY A 30 -7.29 5.86 11.31
N LEU A 31 -8.54 6.30 11.09
CA LEU A 31 -8.94 7.06 9.90
C LEU A 31 -8.14 8.36 9.71
N TRP A 32 -7.62 8.96 10.78
CA TRP A 32 -6.79 10.16 10.68
C TRP A 32 -5.51 9.95 9.87
N VAL A 33 -4.95 8.75 9.88
CA VAL A 33 -3.76 8.42 9.06
C VAL A 33 -4.13 8.47 7.58
N LEU A 34 -5.30 7.95 7.20
CA LEU A 34 -5.81 8.02 5.83
C LEU A 34 -6.10 9.46 5.40
N ILE A 35 -6.81 10.23 6.23
CA ILE A 35 -7.12 11.64 5.96
C ILE A 35 -5.83 12.44 5.76
N TYR A 36 -4.87 12.26 6.66
CA TYR A 36 -3.59 12.97 6.61
C TYR A 36 -2.79 12.65 5.36
N THR A 37 -2.62 11.37 5.02
CA THR A 37 -1.87 10.97 3.81
C THR A 37 -2.60 11.41 2.54
N SER A 38 -3.94 11.43 2.53
CA SER A 38 -4.74 11.94 1.41
C SER A 38 -4.63 13.46 1.25
N ALA A 39 -4.53 14.21 2.36
CA ALA A 39 -4.27 15.64 2.32
C ALA A 39 -2.89 15.95 1.74
N ILE A 40 -1.84 15.20 2.14
CA ILE A 40 -0.50 15.30 1.54
C ILE A 40 -0.58 15.04 0.04
N MET A 41 -1.26 13.97 -0.37
CA MET A 41 -1.45 13.62 -1.78
C MET A 41 -2.11 14.76 -2.55
N MET A 42 -3.15 15.36 -2.02
CA MET A 42 -3.84 16.50 -2.63
C MET A 42 -2.89 17.68 -2.82
N VAL A 43 -2.19 18.09 -1.77
CA VAL A 43 -1.24 19.22 -1.82
C VAL A 43 -0.14 18.97 -2.85
N LEU A 44 0.48 17.79 -2.84
CA LEU A 44 1.57 17.47 -3.76
C LEU A 44 1.12 17.41 -5.21
N ARG A 45 -0.05 16.85 -5.49
CA ARG A 45 -0.58 16.74 -6.86
C ARG A 45 -0.98 18.10 -7.43
N PHE A 46 -1.54 19.01 -6.62
CA PHE A 46 -1.98 20.30 -7.12
C PHE A 46 -0.86 21.32 -7.29
N TRP A 47 0.11 21.36 -6.38
CA TRP A 47 1.11 22.42 -6.39
C TRP A 47 2.50 21.98 -6.81
N PHE A 48 2.86 20.72 -6.61
CA PHE A 48 4.25 20.26 -6.75
C PHE A 48 4.47 19.22 -7.86
N ALA A 49 3.41 18.67 -8.48
CA ALA A 49 3.54 17.60 -9.46
C ALA A 49 4.39 18.02 -10.68
N GLY A 50 4.13 19.20 -11.27
CA GLY A 50 4.88 19.69 -12.41
C GLY A 50 6.37 19.84 -12.13
N PRO A 51 6.78 20.68 -11.16
CA PRO A 51 8.19 20.88 -10.81
C PRO A 51 8.92 19.58 -10.44
N ILE A 52 8.27 18.67 -9.73
CA ILE A 52 8.90 17.40 -9.33
C ILE A 52 9.15 16.49 -10.53
N VAL A 53 8.17 16.39 -11.44
CA VAL A 53 8.31 15.60 -12.68
C VAL A 53 9.40 16.18 -13.58
N GLU A 54 9.51 17.49 -13.70
CA GLU A 54 10.57 18.15 -14.48
C GLU A 54 11.96 17.85 -13.94
N ILE A 55 12.13 17.83 -12.62
CA ILE A 55 13.45 17.59 -11.97
C ILE A 55 13.85 16.12 -12.05
N LEU A 56 12.94 15.20 -11.70
CA LEU A 56 13.26 13.78 -11.55
C LEU A 56 13.04 12.96 -12.83
N GLY A 57 12.27 13.50 -13.76
CA GLY A 57 11.70 12.73 -14.86
C GLY A 57 10.67 11.68 -14.38
N PRO A 58 9.85 11.12 -15.27
CA PRO A 58 8.76 10.23 -14.87
C PRO A 58 9.27 8.94 -14.21
N LEU A 59 10.30 8.31 -14.74
CA LEU A 59 10.86 7.07 -14.16
C LEU A 59 11.62 7.31 -12.86
N GLY A 60 12.34 8.44 -12.76
CA GLY A 60 13.02 8.85 -11.53
C GLY A 60 12.01 9.11 -10.41
N LEU A 61 10.90 9.79 -10.74
CA LEU A 61 9.81 10.03 -9.80
C LEU A 61 9.18 8.73 -9.30
N LEU A 62 8.85 7.79 -10.20
CA LEU A 62 8.31 6.48 -9.81
C LEU A 62 9.27 5.69 -8.93
N THR A 63 10.57 5.72 -9.24
CA THR A 63 11.61 5.05 -8.44
C THR A 63 11.71 5.66 -7.04
N THR A 64 11.77 6.99 -6.94
CA THR A 64 11.81 7.70 -5.66
C THR A 64 10.54 7.45 -4.85
N SER A 65 9.38 7.49 -5.49
CA SER A 65 8.08 7.18 -4.87
C SER A 65 8.05 5.77 -4.29
N ALA A 66 8.59 4.77 -5.01
CA ALA A 66 8.66 3.41 -4.52
C ALA A 66 9.56 3.29 -3.27
N ILE A 67 10.73 3.92 -3.28
CA ILE A 67 11.64 3.95 -2.12
C ILE A 67 10.97 4.59 -0.90
N LEU A 68 10.31 5.74 -1.08
CA LEU A 68 9.62 6.43 0.01
C LEU A 68 8.43 5.62 0.54
N ALA A 69 7.68 4.95 -0.33
CA ALA A 69 6.56 4.10 0.08
C ALA A 69 7.04 2.87 0.86
N ILE A 70 8.13 2.21 0.43
CA ILE A 70 8.75 1.09 1.16
C ILE A 70 9.18 1.54 2.55
N ALA A 71 9.95 2.62 2.62
CA ALA A 71 10.43 3.15 3.89
C ALA A 71 9.27 3.57 4.80
N GLY A 72 8.25 4.26 4.25
CA GLY A 72 7.08 4.70 5.00
C GLY A 72 6.28 3.54 5.58
N LEU A 73 5.95 2.51 4.78
CA LEU A 73 5.22 1.32 5.25
C LEU A 73 6.02 0.53 6.28
N TYR A 74 7.32 0.32 6.03
CA TYR A 74 8.17 -0.42 6.95
C TYR A 74 8.31 0.30 8.31
N LEU A 75 8.50 1.62 8.30
CA LEU A 75 8.60 2.41 9.54
C LEU A 75 7.24 2.52 10.26
N LEU A 76 6.12 2.65 9.51
CA LEU A 76 4.77 2.62 10.09
C LEU A 76 4.46 1.30 10.79
N SER A 77 4.98 0.18 10.30
CA SER A 77 4.73 -1.16 10.87
C SER A 77 5.21 -1.32 12.33
N SER A 78 6.11 -0.45 12.78
CA SER A 78 6.66 -0.46 14.14
C SER A 78 6.59 0.91 14.83
N ALA A 79 5.80 1.84 14.28
CA ALA A 79 5.64 3.17 14.82
C ALA A 79 4.94 3.14 16.18
N SER A 80 5.50 3.81 17.16
CA SER A 80 4.91 4.00 18.49
C SER A 80 4.75 5.48 18.79
N GLY A 81 3.56 5.84 19.25
CA GLY A 81 3.23 7.23 19.56
C GLY A 81 2.91 8.09 18.34
N LEU A 82 2.05 9.08 18.57
CA LEU A 82 1.42 9.91 17.55
C LEU A 82 2.42 10.61 16.60
N ALA A 83 3.49 11.17 17.15
CA ALA A 83 4.47 11.91 16.36
C ALA A 83 5.17 11.02 15.33
N MET A 84 5.60 9.81 15.73
CA MET A 84 6.25 8.85 14.82
C MET A 84 5.29 8.38 13.74
N ILE A 85 4.03 8.10 14.11
CA ILE A 85 2.99 7.69 13.14
C ILE A 85 2.84 8.75 12.05
N PHE A 86 2.68 10.02 12.41
CA PHE A 86 2.52 11.09 11.41
C PHE A 86 3.78 11.35 10.59
N VAL A 87 4.98 11.27 11.19
CA VAL A 87 6.25 11.39 10.44
C VAL A 87 6.38 10.28 9.40
N PHE A 88 6.13 9.03 9.79
CA PHE A 88 6.23 7.90 8.86
C PHE A 88 5.07 7.85 7.87
N ALA A 89 3.86 8.28 8.28
CA ALA A 89 2.74 8.49 7.37
C ALA A 89 3.03 9.59 6.33
N THR A 90 3.78 10.63 6.71
CA THR A 90 4.26 11.63 5.74
C THR A 90 5.14 10.99 4.68
N LEU A 91 6.10 10.18 5.09
CA LEU A 91 7.01 9.50 4.17
C LEU A 91 6.24 8.58 3.20
N TYR A 92 5.30 7.80 3.72
CA TYR A 92 4.41 6.96 2.92
C TYR A 92 3.52 7.79 1.99
N GLY A 93 2.93 8.88 2.50
CA GLY A 93 2.08 9.80 1.74
C GLY A 93 2.81 10.42 0.55
N PHE A 94 4.06 10.87 0.74
CA PHE A 94 4.92 11.33 -0.35
C PHE A 94 5.17 10.22 -1.37
N GLY A 95 5.49 9.01 -0.91
CA GLY A 95 5.76 7.87 -1.78
C GLY A 95 4.57 7.50 -2.65
N LYS A 96 3.37 7.32 -2.08
CA LYS A 96 2.19 6.85 -2.82
C LYS A 96 1.63 7.89 -3.80
N THR A 97 1.89 9.18 -3.58
CA THR A 97 1.24 10.29 -4.29
C THR A 97 1.34 10.21 -5.81
N PHE A 98 2.48 9.80 -6.33
CA PHE A 98 2.77 9.91 -7.75
C PHE A 98 2.65 8.61 -8.54
N PHE A 99 2.32 7.49 -7.92
CA PHE A 99 2.26 6.20 -8.58
C PHE A 99 1.26 6.18 -9.74
N TRP A 100 0.00 6.49 -9.45
CA TRP A 100 -1.07 6.42 -10.42
C TRP A 100 -0.91 7.43 -11.57
N PRO A 101 -0.81 8.74 -11.29
CA PRO A 101 -0.74 9.73 -12.36
C PRO A 101 0.51 9.59 -13.22
N THR A 102 1.68 9.34 -12.62
CA THR A 102 2.93 9.23 -13.37
C THR A 102 2.97 7.96 -14.22
N THR A 103 2.42 6.85 -13.74
CA THR A 103 2.35 5.62 -14.54
C THR A 103 1.43 5.80 -15.75
N LEU A 104 0.27 6.46 -15.58
CA LEU A 104 -0.60 6.78 -16.70
C LEU A 104 0.07 7.74 -17.68
N GLY A 105 0.83 8.72 -17.19
CA GLY A 105 1.66 9.60 -18.00
C GLY A 105 2.66 8.82 -18.85
N VAL A 106 3.45 7.92 -18.23
CA VAL A 106 4.40 7.06 -18.95
C VAL A 106 3.70 6.22 -20.02
N VAL A 107 2.54 5.67 -19.72
CA VAL A 107 1.77 4.87 -20.70
C VAL A 107 1.29 5.74 -21.85
N SER A 108 0.79 6.94 -21.59
CA SER A 108 0.33 7.85 -22.65
C SER A 108 1.47 8.28 -23.57
N GLU A 109 2.66 8.52 -23.02
CA GLU A 109 3.86 8.91 -23.76
C GLU A 109 4.49 7.76 -24.55
N GLN A 110 4.43 6.52 -24.04
CA GLN A 110 5.05 5.37 -24.69
C GLN A 110 4.09 4.61 -25.63
N CYS A 111 2.78 4.78 -25.45
CA CYS A 111 1.74 4.13 -26.26
C CYS A 111 0.71 5.13 -26.84
N PRO A 112 1.16 6.22 -27.51
CA PRO A 112 0.25 7.29 -27.92
C PRO A 112 -0.81 6.83 -28.93
N LYS A 113 -0.54 5.81 -29.75
CA LYS A 113 -1.49 5.23 -30.71
C LYS A 113 -2.74 4.63 -30.06
N GLY A 114 -2.62 4.16 -28.82
CA GLY A 114 -3.73 3.57 -28.09
C GLY A 114 -4.68 4.60 -27.45
N GLY A 115 -4.23 5.84 -27.29
CA GLY A 115 -5.02 6.97 -26.79
C GLY A 115 -5.79 6.63 -25.49
N ALA A 116 -7.00 7.13 -25.40
CA ALA A 116 -7.88 6.94 -24.25
C ALA A 116 -8.20 5.46 -23.97
N LEU A 117 -8.25 4.59 -25.00
CA LEU A 117 -8.55 3.18 -24.83
C LEU A 117 -7.47 2.47 -23.99
N THR A 118 -6.19 2.73 -24.29
CA THR A 118 -5.07 2.15 -23.54
C THR A 118 -5.06 2.64 -22.08
N LEU A 119 -5.28 3.94 -21.86
CA LEU A 119 -5.32 4.51 -20.51
C LEU A 119 -6.47 3.93 -19.69
N ASN A 120 -7.67 3.85 -20.28
CA ASN A 120 -8.84 3.27 -19.60
C ASN A 120 -8.67 1.77 -19.32
N ALA A 121 -8.09 1.01 -20.25
CA ALA A 121 -7.82 -0.41 -20.06
C ALA A 121 -6.84 -0.64 -18.89
N ILE A 122 -5.74 0.11 -18.85
CA ILE A 122 -4.75 0.01 -17.77
C ILE A 122 -5.32 0.48 -16.43
N ALA A 123 -6.08 1.56 -16.41
CA ALA A 123 -6.77 2.03 -15.21
C ALA A 123 -7.81 1.00 -14.73
N GLY A 124 -8.61 0.44 -15.64
CA GLY A 124 -9.57 -0.62 -15.34
C GLY A 124 -8.94 -1.87 -14.76
N ILE A 125 -7.81 -2.35 -15.31
CA ILE A 125 -7.04 -3.47 -14.76
C ILE A 125 -6.57 -3.14 -13.33
N GLY A 126 -6.10 -1.91 -13.08
CA GLY A 126 -5.70 -1.46 -11.74
C GLY A 126 -6.87 -1.50 -10.76
N MET A 127 -8.03 -0.98 -11.12
CA MET A 127 -9.23 -0.96 -10.26
C MET A 127 -9.74 -2.37 -9.97
N LEU A 128 -9.81 -3.24 -10.98
CA LEU A 128 -10.17 -4.64 -10.79
C LEU A 128 -9.18 -5.37 -9.86
N ALA A 129 -7.89 -5.08 -10.03
CA ALA A 129 -6.86 -5.67 -9.17
C ALA A 129 -7.03 -5.28 -7.69
N VAL A 130 -7.41 -4.04 -7.38
CA VAL A 130 -7.68 -3.62 -6.00
C VAL A 130 -8.86 -4.39 -5.41
N GLY A 131 -9.97 -4.50 -6.14
CA GLY A 131 -11.17 -5.16 -5.65
C GLY A 131 -11.00 -6.67 -5.50
N ILE A 132 -10.37 -7.32 -6.48
CA ILE A 132 -10.25 -8.79 -6.52
C ILE A 132 -9.02 -9.29 -5.76
N LEU A 133 -7.88 -8.61 -5.87
CA LEU A 133 -6.61 -9.04 -5.30
C LEU A 133 -6.17 -8.18 -4.11
N GLY A 134 -6.22 -6.86 -4.24
CA GLY A 134 -5.60 -5.93 -3.30
C GLY A 134 -6.15 -6.04 -1.89
N GLY A 135 -7.44 -5.87 -1.71
CA GLY A 135 -8.10 -5.99 -0.41
C GLY A 135 -7.91 -7.37 0.24
N PRO A 136 -8.28 -8.45 -0.45
CA PRO A 136 -8.13 -9.81 0.08
C PRO A 136 -6.69 -10.23 0.38
N VAL A 137 -5.72 -9.84 -0.46
CA VAL A 137 -4.30 -10.15 -0.21
C VAL A 137 -3.78 -9.38 1.00
N ILE A 138 -4.08 -8.09 1.12
CA ILE A 138 -3.70 -7.30 2.30
C ILE A 138 -4.39 -7.85 3.55
N GLY A 139 -5.68 -8.21 3.46
CA GLY A 139 -6.42 -8.84 4.56
C GLY A 139 -5.75 -10.13 5.02
N LYS A 140 -5.40 -11.02 4.08
CA LYS A 140 -4.68 -12.26 4.41
C LYS A 140 -3.32 -11.98 5.06
N MET A 141 -2.55 -11.03 4.52
CA MET A 141 -1.26 -10.62 5.12
C MET A 141 -1.42 -10.09 6.55
N ALA A 142 -2.51 -9.35 6.80
CA ALA A 142 -2.83 -8.89 8.15
C ALA A 142 -3.18 -10.05 9.08
N GLU A 143 -4.02 -10.99 8.65
CA GLU A 143 -4.38 -12.17 9.45
C GLU A 143 -3.17 -13.09 9.72
N ASP A 144 -2.30 -13.31 8.74
CA ASP A 144 -1.07 -14.08 8.92
C ASP A 144 -0.13 -13.41 9.96
N ALA A 145 0.00 -12.08 9.93
CA ALA A 145 0.77 -11.32 10.90
C ALA A 145 0.12 -11.33 12.31
N VAL A 146 -1.19 -11.24 12.38
CA VAL A 146 -1.97 -11.38 13.62
C VAL A 146 -1.77 -12.75 14.23
N LYS A 147 -1.83 -13.82 13.43
CA LYS A 147 -1.54 -15.19 13.91
C LYS A 147 -0.16 -15.25 14.58
N VAL A 148 0.88 -14.77 13.90
CA VAL A 148 2.24 -14.76 14.44
C VAL A 148 2.30 -13.98 15.75
N SER A 149 1.68 -12.81 15.82
CA SER A 149 1.70 -11.96 17.01
C SER A 149 0.97 -12.60 18.18
N VAL A 150 -0.24 -13.14 17.97
CA VAL A 150 -1.04 -13.78 19.03
C VAL A 150 -0.36 -15.05 19.53
N VAL A 151 0.12 -15.92 18.63
CA VAL A 151 0.82 -17.16 19.02
C VAL A 151 2.09 -16.88 19.82
N SER A 152 2.83 -15.82 19.45
CA SER A 152 4.06 -15.44 20.19
C SER A 152 3.78 -14.88 21.58
N ALA A 153 2.65 -14.20 21.76
CA ALA A 153 2.28 -13.59 23.05
C ALA A 153 1.51 -14.55 23.98
N THR A 154 0.85 -15.55 23.40
CA THR A 154 0.02 -16.51 24.16
C THR A 154 0.39 -17.96 23.82
N SER A 155 -0.41 -18.64 22.98
CA SER A 155 -0.13 -20.00 22.49
C SER A 155 -0.90 -20.29 21.20
N GLU A 156 -0.52 -21.36 20.50
CA GLU A 156 -1.28 -21.83 19.32
C GLU A 156 -2.68 -22.35 19.71
N GLU A 157 -2.83 -22.89 20.92
CA GLU A 157 -4.12 -23.32 21.47
C GLU A 157 -5.08 -22.13 21.65
N THR A 158 -4.60 -21.02 22.23
CA THR A 158 -5.38 -19.78 22.37
C THR A 158 -5.78 -19.22 21.02
N TYR A 159 -4.85 -19.19 20.05
CA TYR A 159 -5.19 -18.77 18.68
C TYR A 159 -6.26 -19.68 18.04
N GLY A 160 -6.15 -21.00 18.21
CA GLY A 160 -7.15 -21.95 17.71
C GLY A 160 -8.55 -21.73 18.28
N LYS A 161 -8.67 -21.29 19.56
CA LYS A 161 -9.97 -20.98 20.20
C LYS A 161 -10.65 -19.76 19.59
N ILE A 162 -9.88 -18.74 19.18
CA ILE A 162 -10.40 -17.46 18.67
C ILE A 162 -10.43 -17.36 17.15
N SER A 163 -9.84 -18.32 16.44
CA SER A 163 -9.77 -18.31 14.99
C SER A 163 -10.91 -19.11 14.35
N LYS A 164 -11.12 -18.85 13.06
CA LYS A 164 -12.02 -19.57 12.17
C LYS A 164 -11.35 -19.77 10.83
N ASP A 165 -11.51 -20.98 10.29
CA ASP A 165 -11.08 -21.27 8.93
C ASP A 165 -11.95 -20.50 7.94
N SER A 166 -11.29 -19.87 7.00
CA SER A 166 -11.88 -19.09 5.92
C SER A 166 -11.24 -19.46 4.60
N THR A 167 -12.04 -19.51 3.55
CA THR A 167 -11.58 -19.84 2.20
C THR A 167 -11.81 -18.66 1.28
N TYR A 168 -10.80 -18.32 0.51
CA TYR A 168 -10.89 -17.34 -0.56
C TYR A 168 -10.27 -17.94 -1.84
N PHE A 169 -10.50 -17.34 -3.01
CA PHE A 169 -10.01 -17.92 -4.27
C PHE A 169 -8.47 -18.05 -4.33
N LEU A 170 -7.72 -17.37 -3.44
CA LEU A 170 -6.27 -17.49 -3.27
C LEU A 170 -5.83 -18.59 -2.31
N GLY A 171 -6.78 -19.38 -1.79
CA GLY A 171 -6.55 -20.49 -0.86
C GLY A 171 -7.17 -20.28 0.51
N ASP A 172 -6.98 -21.28 1.36
CA ASP A 172 -7.46 -21.27 2.73
C ASP A 172 -6.58 -20.41 3.63
N TYR A 173 -7.19 -19.77 4.61
CA TYR A 173 -6.53 -19.02 5.66
C TYR A 173 -7.35 -19.05 6.94
N THR A 174 -6.73 -18.76 8.07
CA THR A 174 -7.41 -18.60 9.35
C THR A 174 -7.56 -17.13 9.68
N ALA A 175 -8.75 -16.71 10.07
CA ALA A 175 -9.05 -15.35 10.48
C ALA A 175 -9.50 -15.31 11.94
N VAL A 176 -9.19 -14.24 12.65
CA VAL A 176 -9.66 -14.03 14.02
C VAL A 176 -11.16 -13.70 14.01
N GLU A 177 -11.92 -14.38 14.85
CA GLU A 177 -13.34 -14.12 15.08
C GLU A 177 -13.51 -13.25 16.33
N LEU A 178 -13.78 -11.96 16.14
CA LEU A 178 -13.85 -11.00 17.25
C LEU A 178 -14.86 -11.38 18.33
N ALA A 179 -15.97 -12.05 17.96
CA ALA A 179 -16.94 -12.53 18.94
C ALA A 179 -16.33 -13.55 19.93
N LYS A 180 -15.40 -14.39 19.45
CA LYS A 180 -14.67 -15.33 20.31
C LYS A 180 -13.63 -14.63 21.18
N VAL A 181 -12.99 -13.59 20.67
CA VAL A 181 -12.07 -12.73 21.46
C VAL A 181 -12.83 -12.02 22.57
N ASP A 182 -14.04 -11.54 22.27
CA ASP A 182 -14.88 -10.87 23.28
C ASP A 182 -15.41 -11.81 24.35
N ALA A 183 -15.48 -13.11 24.07
CA ALA A 183 -15.86 -14.15 25.03
C ALA A 183 -14.71 -14.55 25.98
N LEU A 184 -13.45 -14.13 25.72
CA LEU A 184 -12.36 -14.30 26.66
C LEU A 184 -12.53 -13.37 27.86
N GLU A 185 -11.98 -13.74 29.01
CA GLU A 185 -12.06 -12.97 30.25
C GLU A 185 -10.67 -12.59 30.78
N GLY A 186 -10.61 -11.49 31.53
CA GLY A 186 -9.42 -11.05 32.28
C GLY A 186 -8.21 -10.70 31.39
N ASP A 187 -7.03 -10.90 31.93
CA ASP A 187 -5.74 -10.52 31.31
C ASP A 187 -5.49 -11.22 29.96
N GLU A 188 -6.07 -12.42 29.74
CA GLU A 188 -5.93 -13.14 28.47
C GLU A 188 -6.61 -12.38 27.32
N LYS A 189 -7.80 -11.82 27.58
CA LYS A 189 -8.51 -11.00 26.60
C LYS A 189 -7.72 -9.76 26.19
N ASP A 190 -7.15 -9.05 27.16
CA ASP A 190 -6.40 -7.83 26.91
C ASP A 190 -5.10 -8.13 26.14
N THR A 191 -4.40 -9.19 26.53
CA THR A 191 -3.19 -9.66 25.83
C THR A 191 -3.50 -10.03 24.39
N VAL A 192 -4.59 -10.77 24.15
CA VAL A 192 -5.01 -11.18 22.80
C VAL A 192 -5.40 -9.96 21.96
N LYS A 193 -6.20 -9.03 22.50
CA LYS A 193 -6.58 -7.80 21.80
C LYS A 193 -5.36 -6.98 21.40
N HIS A 194 -4.47 -6.74 22.33
CA HIS A 194 -3.22 -6.02 22.03
C HIS A 194 -2.38 -6.74 20.96
N SER A 195 -2.23 -8.06 21.06
CA SER A 195 -1.48 -8.84 20.07
C SER A 195 -2.09 -8.81 18.68
N ILE A 196 -3.42 -8.82 18.57
CA ILE A 196 -4.13 -8.66 17.29
C ILE A 196 -3.74 -7.34 16.62
N GLN A 197 -3.70 -6.28 17.39
CA GLN A 197 -3.43 -4.95 16.84
C GLN A 197 -1.94 -4.77 16.48
N VAL A 198 -1.04 -5.27 17.34
CA VAL A 198 0.40 -5.32 16.99
C VAL A 198 0.60 -6.09 15.69
N GLY A 199 -0.09 -7.24 15.52
CA GLY A 199 -0.04 -8.02 14.29
C GLY A 199 -0.57 -7.24 13.07
N LYS A 200 -1.72 -6.57 13.21
CA LYS A 200 -2.28 -5.72 12.15
C LYS A 200 -1.30 -4.62 11.73
N GLN A 201 -0.76 -3.89 12.68
CA GLN A 201 0.23 -2.84 12.40
C GLN A 201 1.50 -3.42 11.74
N ALA A 202 2.03 -4.53 12.27
CA ALA A 202 3.21 -5.20 11.74
C ALA A 202 3.02 -5.68 10.29
N SER A 203 1.79 -5.99 9.86
CA SER A 203 1.48 -6.41 8.50
C SER A 203 1.86 -5.37 7.44
N LEU A 204 1.95 -4.08 7.79
CA LEU A 204 2.38 -3.02 6.89
C LEU A 204 3.80 -3.26 6.34
N ALA A 205 4.69 -3.90 7.12
CA ALA A 205 6.00 -4.31 6.64
C ALA A 205 5.90 -5.38 5.52
N THR A 206 4.94 -6.30 5.63
CA THR A 206 4.70 -7.32 4.60
C THR A 206 4.07 -6.70 3.35
N VAL A 207 3.14 -5.75 3.53
CA VAL A 207 2.53 -5.02 2.41
C VAL A 207 3.58 -4.24 1.60
N ALA A 208 4.70 -3.84 2.21
CA ALA A 208 5.81 -3.19 1.51
C ALA A 208 6.43 -4.04 0.37
N ILE A 209 6.11 -5.34 0.27
CA ILE A 209 6.55 -6.20 -0.85
C ILE A 209 6.04 -5.66 -2.20
N PHE A 210 4.86 -5.05 -2.25
CA PHE A 210 4.32 -4.50 -3.49
C PHE A 210 5.16 -3.34 -4.05
N PRO A 211 5.46 -2.27 -3.28
CA PRO A 211 6.34 -1.23 -3.77
C PRO A 211 7.79 -1.69 -3.94
N VAL A 212 8.27 -2.75 -3.26
CA VAL A 212 9.57 -3.38 -3.56
C VAL A 212 9.55 -3.99 -4.97
N PHE A 213 8.52 -4.74 -5.31
CA PHE A 213 8.37 -5.28 -6.66
C PHE A 213 8.28 -4.17 -7.71
N MET A 214 7.53 -3.10 -7.41
CA MET A 214 7.45 -1.93 -8.29
C MET A 214 8.82 -1.26 -8.48
N LEU A 215 9.60 -1.11 -7.42
CA LEU A 215 10.95 -0.55 -7.47
C LEU A 215 11.84 -1.34 -8.43
N VAL A 216 11.82 -2.67 -8.35
CA VAL A 216 12.57 -3.53 -9.28
C VAL A 216 12.12 -3.28 -10.73
N CYS A 217 10.80 -3.21 -10.97
CA CYS A 217 10.28 -2.92 -12.31
C CYS A 217 10.70 -1.53 -12.81
N TYR A 218 10.64 -0.50 -11.97
CA TYR A 218 11.00 0.86 -12.36
C TYR A 218 12.52 1.01 -12.60
N LEU A 219 13.35 0.33 -11.82
CA LEU A 219 14.79 0.27 -12.08
C LEU A 219 15.07 -0.44 -13.41
N ALA A 220 14.42 -1.56 -13.68
CA ALA A 220 14.56 -2.28 -14.95
C ALA A 220 14.17 -1.38 -16.14
N LEU A 221 13.05 -0.65 -16.04
CA LEU A 221 12.63 0.34 -17.05
C LEU A 221 13.64 1.47 -17.19
N THR A 222 14.16 1.99 -16.09
CA THR A 222 15.16 3.07 -16.11
C THR A 222 16.44 2.60 -16.84
N PHE A 223 16.94 1.41 -16.56
CA PHE A 223 18.09 0.84 -17.25
C PHE A 223 17.81 0.57 -18.73
N TYR A 224 16.62 0.06 -19.06
CA TYR A 224 16.19 -0.15 -20.44
C TYR A 224 16.20 1.15 -21.27
N PHE A 225 15.57 2.21 -20.73
CA PHE A 225 15.55 3.50 -21.44
C PHE A 225 16.93 4.18 -21.47
N LYS A 226 17.72 4.04 -20.40
CA LYS A 226 19.09 4.56 -20.40
C LYS A 226 19.95 3.91 -21.49
N GLY A 227 19.79 2.60 -21.70
CA GLY A 227 20.48 1.87 -22.79
C GLY A 227 20.01 2.30 -24.20
N ARG A 228 18.83 2.95 -24.32
CA ARG A 228 18.30 3.48 -25.58
C ARG A 228 18.52 4.98 -25.79
N GLY A 229 19.38 5.60 -24.99
CA GLY A 229 19.67 7.04 -25.12
C GLY A 229 18.80 7.94 -24.26
N GLY A 230 18.15 7.40 -23.22
CA GLY A 230 17.31 8.11 -22.26
C GLY A 230 15.82 7.95 -22.53
N TYR A 231 15.03 8.35 -21.53
CA TYR A 231 13.57 8.34 -21.65
C TYR A 231 13.11 9.46 -22.59
N LYS A 232 12.35 9.11 -23.62
CA LYS A 232 11.73 10.06 -24.55
C LYS A 232 10.31 9.64 -24.87
N PRO A 233 9.35 10.57 -24.92
CA PRO A 233 8.01 10.28 -25.45
C PRO A 233 8.08 9.79 -26.90
N VAL A 234 7.17 8.91 -27.27
CA VAL A 234 7.02 8.44 -28.65
C VAL A 234 6.17 9.45 -29.41
N GLU A 235 6.77 10.09 -30.41
CA GLU A 235 6.05 11.01 -31.28
C GLU A 235 5.23 10.20 -32.31
N LEU A 236 3.99 10.64 -32.55
CA LEU A 236 3.20 10.13 -33.67
C LEU A 236 3.68 10.80 -34.95
N GLU A 237 4.15 10.02 -35.93
CA GLU A 237 4.35 10.56 -37.27
C GLU A 237 3.02 11.12 -37.77
N GLU A 238 2.98 12.42 -38.04
CA GLU A 238 1.84 13.04 -38.72
C GLU A 238 1.63 12.32 -40.06
N SER A 239 0.50 11.66 -40.22
CA SER A 239 0.09 11.12 -41.50
C SER A 239 0.03 12.29 -42.46
N LYS A 240 1.04 12.42 -43.35
CA LYS A 240 0.97 13.32 -44.49
C LYS A 240 -0.20 12.85 -45.38
N SER A 241 -1.34 13.46 -45.15
CA SER A 241 -2.51 13.38 -46.06
C SER A 241 -2.29 14.23 -47.31
#